data_654b88035738967750e79889deccda6d
#
_entry.id   654b88035738967750e79889deccda6d
#
_cell.length_a   1.000
_cell.length_b   1.000
_cell.length_c   1.000
_cell.angle_alpha   90.00
_cell.angle_beta   90.00
_cell.angle_gamma   90.00
#
_symmetry.space_group_name_H-M   'P 1'
#
loop_
_entity.id
_entity.type
_entity.pdbx_description
1 polymer ?
#
loop_
_entity_poly.entity_id
_entity_poly.type
_entity_poly.pdbx_seq_one_letter_code
_entity_poly.pdbx_strand_id
1 'polypeptide(L)'
;KLDRIDNVQLFVLPNYDLIFKDLFEKLLKKCEEIALNQRVAYNTAVGFAKITTLNVLKNSKYLCSGYKTIQLFETIPMDTTGIVVAAGPSLNKNINELKKAKGKSFIIAVDTALKPLLRAGIVPDMFFIVDAQKPIELVQMDGAEKIPMVTTLNATPEILDYHKGKKFFFDESYVFAEKIILKSGLRWGDVATGGSVATDAFSLLYKIGLKTIILVGQDLALTGNKTHADGTFEEKMPEIDTKDYEWVEGNIEEKVPTRTDFHVFLNWYVRSIKECKEHVEGFRVINATEG
;
A
#
# COMPACT_ATOMS: atom_id res chain seq x y z
N LYS A 1 5.42 18.96 7.68
CA LYS A 1 5.88 20.07 6.79
C LYS A 1 7.39 20.10 6.55
N LEU A 2 8.10 19.05 6.95
CA LEU A 2 9.53 18.84 6.63
C LEU A 2 9.73 18.17 5.26
N ASP A 3 8.66 17.82 4.58
CA ASP A 3 8.64 16.98 3.37
C ASP A 3 9.28 17.62 2.13
N ARG A 4 9.85 18.82 2.21
CA ARG A 4 10.48 19.53 1.10
C ARG A 4 11.70 20.37 1.49
N ILE A 5 12.41 19.99 2.55
CA ILE A 5 13.60 20.75 2.99
C ILE A 5 14.85 20.01 2.56
N ASP A 6 15.55 20.56 1.58
CA ASP A 6 16.76 19.96 0.99
C ASP A 6 17.97 19.96 1.95
N ASN A 7 17.98 20.83 2.97
CA ASN A 7 19.03 20.90 3.97
C ASN A 7 18.42 21.18 5.35
N VAL A 8 18.45 20.17 6.20
CA VAL A 8 18.10 20.32 7.63
C VAL A 8 19.40 20.40 8.44
N GLN A 9 19.59 21.51 9.14
CA GLN A 9 20.66 21.63 10.12
C GLN A 9 20.04 21.61 11.52
N LEU A 10 20.53 20.71 12.36
CA LEU A 10 20.10 20.62 13.76
C LEU A 10 21.05 21.46 14.61
N PHE A 11 20.50 22.52 15.17
CA PHE A 11 21.22 23.33 16.17
C PHE A 11 20.77 22.93 17.57
N VAL A 12 21.70 22.49 18.38
CA VAL A 12 21.43 22.09 19.77
C VAL A 12 21.91 23.20 20.69
N LEU A 13 21.06 23.63 21.60
CA LEU A 13 21.45 24.57 22.63
C LEU A 13 22.49 23.89 23.59
N PRO A 14 23.47 24.63 24.11
CA PRO A 14 24.47 24.08 24.99
C PRO A 14 23.85 23.29 26.15
N ASN A 15 24.35 22.09 26.37
CA ASN A 15 23.94 21.14 27.43
C ASN A 15 22.52 20.53 27.28
N TYR A 16 21.75 20.85 26.23
CA TYR A 16 20.45 20.20 26.03
C TYR A 16 20.55 18.70 25.76
N ASP A 17 21.59 18.29 25.08
CA ASP A 17 21.94 16.89 24.84
C ASP A 17 22.29 16.14 26.14
N LEU A 18 22.80 16.85 27.14
CA LEU A 18 23.13 16.30 28.47
C LEU A 18 21.93 16.30 29.42
N ILE A 19 21.16 17.39 29.45
CA ILE A 19 20.00 17.57 30.36
C ILE A 19 18.80 16.72 29.91
N PHE A 20 18.59 16.62 28.60
CA PHE A 20 17.43 15.91 27.99
C PHE A 20 17.89 14.78 27.08
N LYS A 21 18.85 13.99 27.53
CA LYS A 21 19.55 12.95 26.76
C LYS A 21 18.58 12.04 25.98
N ASP A 22 17.61 11.45 26.68
CA ASP A 22 16.65 10.51 26.07
C ASP A 22 15.76 11.17 25.00
N LEU A 23 15.37 12.42 25.23
CA LEU A 23 14.59 13.19 24.27
C LEU A 23 15.43 13.56 23.05
N PHE A 24 16.68 13.91 23.27
CA PHE A 24 17.63 14.27 22.22
C PHE A 24 17.94 13.07 21.32
N GLU A 25 18.23 11.90 21.91
CA GLU A 25 18.45 10.66 21.17
C GLU A 25 17.23 10.26 20.32
N LYS A 26 16.02 10.35 20.90
CA LYS A 26 14.77 10.13 20.15
C LYS A 26 14.59 11.11 18.99
N LEU A 27 14.93 12.37 19.20
CA LEU A 27 14.86 13.41 18.15
C LEU A 27 15.84 13.11 17.03
N LEU A 28 17.10 12.78 17.36
CA LEU A 28 18.11 12.41 16.37
C LEU A 28 17.65 11.22 15.52
N LYS A 29 17.24 10.14 16.18
CA LYS A 29 16.73 8.95 15.49
C LYS A 29 15.56 9.29 14.56
N LYS A 30 14.67 10.18 14.99
CA LYS A 30 13.55 10.64 14.16
C LYS A 30 13.99 11.48 12.96
N CYS A 31 14.99 12.32 13.13
CA CYS A 31 15.58 13.10 12.03
C CYS A 31 16.27 12.21 11.00
N GLU A 32 17.03 11.21 11.45
CA GLU A 32 17.67 10.22 10.58
C GLU A 32 16.64 9.41 9.78
N GLU A 33 15.57 8.94 10.43
CA GLU A 33 14.47 8.23 9.78
C GLU A 33 13.79 9.09 8.69
N ILE A 34 13.51 10.36 8.99
CA ILE A 34 12.91 11.30 8.02
C ILE A 34 13.87 11.51 6.84
N ALA A 35 15.16 11.74 7.11
CA ALA A 35 16.16 11.96 6.06
C ALA A 35 16.31 10.73 5.16
N LEU A 36 16.31 9.53 5.74
CA LEU A 36 16.36 8.27 4.98
C LEU A 36 15.12 8.12 4.08
N ASN A 37 13.93 8.33 4.64
CA ASN A 37 12.69 8.22 3.89
C ASN A 37 12.63 9.21 2.71
N GLN A 38 13.07 10.45 2.92
CA GLN A 38 13.15 11.45 1.85
C GLN A 38 14.14 11.04 0.76
N ARG A 39 15.30 10.51 1.14
CA ARG A 39 16.31 10.04 0.17
C ARG A 39 15.78 8.87 -0.65
N VAL A 40 15.10 7.92 -0.03
CA VAL A 40 14.45 6.79 -0.73
C VAL A 40 13.39 7.30 -1.69
N ALA A 41 12.50 8.18 -1.24
CA ALA A 41 11.45 8.77 -2.08
C ALA A 41 12.02 9.56 -3.28
N TYR A 42 13.07 10.35 -3.05
CA TYR A 42 13.75 11.09 -4.11
C TYR A 42 14.40 10.16 -5.15
N ASN A 43 15.15 9.16 -4.70
CA ASN A 43 15.80 8.20 -5.59
C ASN A 43 14.77 7.43 -6.42
N THR A 44 13.67 7.02 -5.81
CA THR A 44 12.55 6.37 -6.50
C THR A 44 11.94 7.30 -7.54
N ALA A 45 11.63 8.54 -7.16
CA ALA A 45 11.05 9.50 -8.09
C ALA A 45 11.95 9.79 -9.29
N VAL A 46 13.26 9.95 -9.06
CA VAL A 46 14.24 10.18 -10.15
C VAL A 46 14.42 8.93 -11.00
N GLY A 47 14.58 7.76 -10.38
CA GLY A 47 14.78 6.48 -11.08
C GLY A 47 13.60 6.13 -11.98
N PHE A 48 12.38 6.41 -11.55
CA PHE A 48 11.16 6.10 -12.29
C PHE A 48 10.62 7.27 -13.13
N ALA A 49 11.21 8.48 -13.07
CA ALA A 49 10.66 9.69 -13.69
C ALA A 49 10.31 9.51 -15.17
N LYS A 50 11.18 8.86 -15.94
CA LYS A 50 10.98 8.65 -17.38
C LYS A 50 9.79 7.73 -17.65
N ILE A 51 9.73 6.58 -16.99
CA ILE A 51 8.68 5.60 -17.25
C ILE A 51 7.33 6.10 -16.74
N THR A 52 7.27 6.72 -15.57
CA THR A 52 6.05 7.29 -15.02
C THR A 52 5.49 8.38 -15.93
N THR A 53 6.35 9.28 -16.43
CA THR A 53 5.92 10.32 -17.38
C THR A 53 5.34 9.71 -18.66
N LEU A 54 6.00 8.70 -19.22
CA LEU A 54 5.53 8.02 -20.44
C LEU A 54 4.20 7.28 -20.20
N ASN A 55 4.07 6.60 -19.04
CA ASN A 55 2.85 5.92 -18.68
C ASN A 55 1.68 6.89 -18.52
N VAL A 56 1.89 8.01 -17.82
CA VAL A 56 0.86 9.07 -17.68
C VAL A 56 0.39 9.59 -19.03
N LEU A 57 1.33 9.83 -19.97
CA LEU A 57 0.97 10.25 -21.33
C LEU A 57 0.15 9.19 -22.07
N LYS A 58 0.58 7.92 -22.04
CA LYS A 58 -0.16 6.81 -22.68
C LYS A 58 -1.53 6.58 -22.04
N ASN A 59 -1.61 6.72 -20.72
CA ASN A 59 -2.84 6.49 -19.96
C ASN A 59 -3.77 7.71 -19.91
N SER A 60 -3.36 8.86 -20.44
CA SER A 60 -4.20 10.08 -20.46
C SER A 60 -5.54 9.89 -21.16
N LYS A 61 -5.65 8.90 -22.06
CA LYS A 61 -6.92 8.49 -22.69
C LYS A 61 -8.01 8.08 -21.68
N TYR A 62 -7.61 7.67 -20.46
CA TYR A 62 -8.54 7.29 -19.38
C TYR A 62 -9.01 8.48 -18.54
N LEU A 63 -8.49 9.70 -18.74
CA LEU A 63 -8.90 10.90 -18.00
C LEU A 63 -10.43 11.14 -18.05
N CYS A 64 -11.04 10.92 -19.22
CA CYS A 64 -12.47 11.14 -19.42
C CYS A 64 -13.31 9.86 -19.27
N SER A 65 -12.73 8.68 -19.49
CA SER A 65 -13.46 7.41 -19.53
C SER A 65 -13.32 6.57 -18.26
N GLY A 66 -12.30 6.86 -17.41
CA GLY A 66 -12.10 6.17 -16.14
C GLY A 66 -13.07 6.62 -15.06
N TYR A 67 -13.42 5.69 -14.17
CA TYR A 67 -14.13 6.02 -12.94
C TYR A 67 -13.17 6.68 -11.95
N LYS A 68 -13.71 7.35 -10.94
CA LYS A 68 -12.95 8.03 -9.90
C LYS A 68 -13.19 7.37 -8.57
N THR A 69 -12.17 7.23 -7.72
CA THR A 69 -12.36 6.61 -6.40
C THR A 69 -13.35 7.36 -5.53
N ILE A 70 -13.47 8.68 -5.69
CA ILE A 70 -14.48 9.48 -5.00
C ILE A 70 -15.93 9.00 -5.28
N GLN A 71 -16.17 8.33 -6.40
CA GLN A 71 -17.48 7.76 -6.73
C GLN A 71 -17.81 6.49 -5.93
N LEU A 72 -16.83 5.93 -5.21
CA LEU A 72 -17.03 4.79 -4.29
C LEU A 72 -17.53 5.26 -2.92
N PHE A 73 -17.39 6.54 -2.60
CA PHE A 73 -17.82 7.08 -1.31
C PHE A 73 -19.35 6.97 -1.23
N GLU A 74 -19.82 6.56 -0.06
CA GLU A 74 -21.25 6.35 0.22
C GLU A 74 -21.94 5.24 -0.61
N THR A 75 -21.20 4.52 -1.46
CA THR A 75 -21.76 3.38 -2.23
C THR A 75 -21.75 2.07 -1.44
N ILE A 76 -20.94 1.99 -0.40
CA ILE A 76 -20.79 0.81 0.45
C ILE A 76 -21.30 1.20 1.85
N PRO A 77 -22.20 0.40 2.48
CA PRO A 77 -22.68 0.68 3.82
C PRO A 77 -21.52 0.82 4.83
N MET A 78 -21.57 1.84 5.67
CA MET A 78 -20.48 2.17 6.62
C MET A 78 -20.23 1.10 7.70
N ASP A 79 -21.20 0.24 7.94
CA ASP A 79 -21.11 -0.92 8.86
C ASP A 79 -20.50 -2.16 8.19
N THR A 80 -20.24 -2.08 6.88
CA THR A 80 -19.54 -3.14 6.16
C THR A 80 -18.09 -3.25 6.66
N THR A 81 -17.66 -4.48 6.93
CA THR A 81 -16.25 -4.74 7.25
C THR A 81 -15.42 -4.74 5.97
N GLY A 82 -14.38 -3.90 5.91
CA GLY A 82 -13.39 -3.92 4.84
C GLY A 82 -12.28 -4.92 5.14
N ILE A 83 -11.81 -5.62 4.11
CA ILE A 83 -10.66 -6.53 4.23
C ILE A 83 -9.63 -6.14 3.19
N VAL A 84 -8.41 -5.82 3.64
CA VAL A 84 -7.23 -5.68 2.78
C VAL A 84 -6.49 -7.00 2.75
N VAL A 85 -6.34 -7.57 1.55
CA VAL A 85 -5.59 -8.81 1.36
C VAL A 85 -4.28 -8.50 0.66
N ALA A 86 -3.19 -8.61 1.40
CA ALA A 86 -1.82 -8.56 0.90
C ALA A 86 -1.27 -9.98 0.68
N ALA A 87 -0.09 -10.07 0.07
CA ALA A 87 0.49 -11.34 -0.37
C ALA A 87 1.62 -11.83 0.52
N GLY A 88 1.67 -11.45 1.78
CA GLY A 88 2.65 -11.97 2.73
C GLY A 88 2.48 -13.48 2.95
N PRO A 89 3.52 -14.19 3.42
CA PRO A 89 3.51 -15.65 3.57
C PRO A 89 2.37 -16.18 4.44
N SER A 90 1.92 -15.42 5.43
CA SER A 90 0.80 -15.80 6.31
C SER A 90 -0.54 -15.96 5.58
N LEU A 91 -0.68 -15.39 4.38
CA LEU A 91 -1.87 -15.60 3.55
C LEU A 91 -2.14 -17.10 3.29
N ASN A 92 -1.09 -17.90 3.17
CA ASN A 92 -1.24 -19.36 2.98
C ASN A 92 -2.02 -20.03 4.12
N LYS A 93 -1.91 -19.50 5.36
CA LYS A 93 -2.57 -20.08 6.53
C LYS A 93 -4.05 -19.74 6.56
N ASN A 94 -4.41 -18.49 6.25
CA ASN A 94 -5.76 -17.97 6.46
C ASN A 94 -6.55 -17.68 5.17
N ILE A 95 -6.00 -17.99 3.99
CA ILE A 95 -6.71 -17.76 2.72
C ILE A 95 -8.08 -18.43 2.66
N ASN A 96 -8.25 -19.63 3.26
CA ASN A 96 -9.53 -20.33 3.29
C ASN A 96 -10.59 -19.65 4.16
N GLU A 97 -10.18 -18.87 5.17
CA GLU A 97 -11.12 -18.12 6.02
C GLU A 97 -11.78 -16.97 5.23
N LEU A 98 -11.09 -16.42 4.22
CA LEU A 98 -11.64 -15.40 3.34
C LEU A 98 -12.85 -15.88 2.55
N LYS A 99 -12.99 -17.20 2.31
CA LYS A 99 -14.20 -17.76 1.68
C LYS A 99 -15.44 -17.50 2.51
N LYS A 100 -15.31 -17.50 3.83
CA LYS A 100 -16.42 -17.25 4.77
C LYS A 100 -16.81 -15.77 4.84
N ALA A 101 -15.85 -14.89 4.50
CA ALA A 101 -16.03 -13.45 4.48
C ALA A 101 -16.68 -12.94 3.19
N LYS A 102 -16.55 -13.68 2.08
CA LYS A 102 -17.10 -13.28 0.77
C LYS A 102 -18.62 -13.07 0.84
N GLY A 103 -19.09 -11.92 0.34
CA GLY A 103 -20.49 -11.50 0.39
C GLY A 103 -20.96 -10.94 1.76
N LYS A 104 -20.08 -10.94 2.77
CA LYS A 104 -20.34 -10.34 4.10
C LYS A 104 -19.39 -9.17 4.38
N SER A 105 -18.33 -9.04 3.61
CA SER A 105 -17.29 -8.04 3.75
C SER A 105 -16.92 -7.52 2.38
N PHE A 106 -16.35 -6.33 2.32
CA PHE A 106 -15.80 -5.75 1.11
C PHE A 106 -14.30 -6.06 1.03
N ILE A 107 -13.94 -6.94 0.11
CA ILE A 107 -12.58 -7.49 0.00
C ILE A 107 -11.82 -6.75 -1.10
N ILE A 108 -10.72 -6.09 -0.72
CA ILE A 108 -9.76 -5.50 -1.66
C ILE A 108 -8.45 -6.29 -1.61
N ALA A 109 -7.99 -6.75 -2.77
CA ALA A 109 -6.70 -7.42 -2.90
C ALA A 109 -5.63 -6.47 -3.47
N VAL A 110 -4.38 -6.64 -3.07
CA VAL A 110 -3.26 -6.08 -3.83
C VAL A 110 -2.99 -6.96 -5.06
N ASP A 111 -2.30 -6.42 -6.05
CA ASP A 111 -1.96 -7.11 -7.31
C ASP A 111 -1.31 -8.48 -7.10
N THR A 112 -0.33 -8.58 -6.21
CA THR A 112 0.38 -9.83 -5.91
C THR A 112 -0.49 -10.88 -5.22
N ALA A 113 -1.54 -10.47 -4.49
CA ALA A 113 -2.47 -11.37 -3.82
C ALA A 113 -3.57 -11.89 -4.76
N LEU A 114 -3.78 -11.26 -5.93
CA LEU A 114 -4.88 -11.61 -6.81
C LEU A 114 -4.82 -13.07 -7.30
N LYS A 115 -3.64 -13.52 -7.72
CA LYS A 115 -3.43 -14.88 -8.23
C LYS A 115 -3.68 -15.97 -7.17
N PRO A 116 -3.11 -15.92 -5.95
CA PRO A 116 -3.45 -16.86 -4.89
C PRO A 116 -4.96 -16.89 -4.58
N LEU A 117 -5.61 -15.73 -4.50
CA LEU A 117 -7.05 -15.66 -4.22
C LEU A 117 -7.89 -16.34 -5.30
N LEU A 118 -7.65 -16.04 -6.58
CA LEU A 118 -8.39 -16.66 -7.68
C LEU A 118 -8.18 -18.18 -7.74
N ARG A 119 -6.97 -18.65 -7.50
CA ARG A 119 -6.68 -20.09 -7.38
C ARG A 119 -7.43 -20.76 -6.23
N ALA A 120 -7.63 -20.03 -5.13
CA ALA A 120 -8.44 -20.52 -4.01
C ALA A 120 -9.96 -20.40 -4.27
N GLY A 121 -10.38 -19.92 -5.43
CA GLY A 121 -11.79 -19.68 -5.77
C GLY A 121 -12.39 -18.45 -5.09
N ILE A 122 -11.56 -17.51 -4.66
CA ILE A 122 -11.97 -16.26 -4.00
C ILE A 122 -11.81 -15.11 -4.99
N VAL A 123 -12.93 -14.53 -5.40
CA VAL A 123 -12.96 -13.34 -6.27
C VAL A 123 -13.09 -12.11 -5.36
N PRO A 124 -12.07 -11.24 -5.25
CA PRO A 124 -12.18 -10.01 -4.47
C PRO A 124 -13.19 -9.05 -5.10
N ASP A 125 -13.70 -8.09 -4.33
CA ASP A 125 -14.62 -7.10 -4.84
C ASP A 125 -13.90 -6.02 -5.66
N MET A 126 -12.64 -5.75 -5.35
CA MET A 126 -11.72 -4.92 -6.12
C MET A 126 -10.28 -5.40 -5.94
N PHE A 127 -9.39 -4.97 -6.82
CA PHE A 127 -7.96 -5.10 -6.60
C PHE A 127 -7.21 -3.81 -6.95
N PHE A 128 -6.05 -3.61 -6.31
CA PHE A 128 -5.16 -2.49 -6.56
C PHE A 128 -3.99 -2.90 -7.44
N ILE A 129 -3.63 -2.04 -8.39
CA ILE A 129 -2.39 -2.08 -9.15
C ILE A 129 -1.99 -0.67 -9.54
N VAL A 130 -0.84 -0.21 -9.05
CA VAL A 130 -0.41 1.19 -9.20
C VAL A 130 1.00 1.35 -9.79
N ASP A 131 1.81 0.30 -9.74
CA ASP A 131 3.21 0.39 -10.13
C ASP A 131 3.41 0.58 -11.63
N ALA A 132 4.43 1.38 -11.97
CA ALA A 132 4.77 1.73 -13.34
C ALA A 132 5.38 0.59 -14.16
N GLN A 133 5.83 -0.47 -13.51
CA GLN A 133 6.58 -1.59 -14.11
C GLN A 133 6.08 -2.95 -13.60
N LYS A 134 4.78 -3.19 -13.68
CA LYS A 134 4.25 -4.53 -13.37
C LYS A 134 4.07 -5.36 -14.65
N PRO A 135 4.36 -6.66 -14.58
CA PRO A 135 4.12 -7.55 -15.71
C PRO A 135 2.62 -7.77 -15.94
N ILE A 136 2.22 -7.87 -17.21
CA ILE A 136 0.82 -8.04 -17.59
C ILE A 136 0.23 -9.36 -17.09
N GLU A 137 1.07 -10.35 -16.87
CA GLU A 137 0.71 -11.68 -16.35
C GLU A 137 0.01 -11.62 -14.99
N LEU A 138 0.19 -10.53 -14.24
CA LEU A 138 -0.52 -10.31 -12.97
C LEU A 138 -2.04 -10.24 -13.15
N VAL A 139 -2.51 -9.87 -14.32
CA VAL A 139 -3.95 -9.73 -14.64
C VAL A 139 -4.42 -10.70 -15.73
N GLN A 140 -3.50 -11.47 -16.32
CA GLN A 140 -3.81 -12.48 -17.34
C GLN A 140 -4.26 -13.81 -16.71
N MET A 141 -5.32 -13.75 -15.93
CA MET A 141 -5.96 -14.91 -15.30
C MET A 141 -7.45 -14.88 -15.60
N ASP A 142 -8.04 -16.05 -15.78
CA ASP A 142 -9.47 -16.19 -16.08
C ASP A 142 -10.32 -15.46 -15.05
N GLY A 143 -11.11 -14.49 -15.51
CA GLY A 143 -11.99 -13.68 -14.69
C GLY A 143 -11.35 -12.45 -14.05
N ALA A 144 -10.01 -12.37 -13.95
CA ALA A 144 -9.30 -11.21 -13.37
C ALA A 144 -9.60 -9.93 -14.14
N GLU A 145 -9.71 -10.03 -15.47
CA GLU A 145 -9.96 -8.90 -16.36
C GLU A 145 -11.32 -8.22 -16.15
N LYS A 146 -12.23 -8.82 -15.38
CA LYS A 146 -13.57 -8.30 -15.07
C LYS A 146 -13.68 -7.71 -13.66
N ILE A 147 -12.75 -8.03 -12.75
CA ILE A 147 -12.78 -7.53 -11.38
C ILE A 147 -12.50 -6.01 -11.39
N PRO A 148 -13.29 -5.18 -10.71
CA PRO A 148 -13.00 -3.75 -10.63
C PRO A 148 -11.58 -3.49 -10.13
N MET A 149 -10.85 -2.61 -10.82
CA MET A 149 -9.46 -2.29 -10.54
C MET A 149 -9.35 -0.86 -10.01
N VAL A 150 -8.58 -0.66 -8.95
CA VAL A 150 -8.13 0.66 -8.50
C VAL A 150 -6.70 0.88 -8.98
N THR A 151 -6.46 2.01 -9.60
CA THR A 151 -5.20 2.27 -10.29
C THR A 151 -4.89 3.77 -10.39
N THR A 152 -3.78 4.08 -11.02
CA THR A 152 -3.32 5.44 -11.28
C THR A 152 -2.95 5.60 -12.75
N LEU A 153 -2.76 6.85 -13.21
CA LEU A 153 -2.23 7.09 -14.57
C LEU A 153 -0.79 6.61 -14.72
N ASN A 154 -0.11 6.41 -13.62
CA ASN A 154 1.28 5.96 -13.57
C ASN A 154 1.43 4.45 -13.85
N ALA A 155 0.39 3.66 -13.62
CA ALA A 155 0.43 2.21 -13.78
C ALA A 155 0.81 1.77 -15.21
N THR A 156 1.28 0.53 -15.32
CA THR A 156 1.67 -0.09 -16.60
C THR A 156 0.55 0.01 -17.64
N PRO A 157 0.75 0.70 -18.78
CA PRO A 157 -0.32 0.93 -19.77
C PRO A 157 -0.91 -0.36 -20.35
N GLU A 158 -0.07 -1.37 -20.56
CA GLU A 158 -0.46 -2.65 -21.13
C GLU A 158 -1.48 -3.37 -20.23
N ILE A 159 -1.38 -3.22 -18.90
CA ILE A 159 -2.34 -3.74 -17.92
C ILE A 159 -3.67 -2.99 -18.04
N LEU A 160 -3.62 -1.66 -18.12
CA LEU A 160 -4.83 -0.85 -18.24
C LEU A 160 -5.57 -1.14 -19.54
N ASP A 161 -4.84 -1.37 -20.63
CA ASP A 161 -5.43 -1.70 -21.94
C ASP A 161 -6.01 -3.11 -22.00
N TYR A 162 -5.37 -4.06 -21.35
CA TYR A 162 -5.84 -5.44 -21.28
C TYR A 162 -7.10 -5.57 -20.42
N HIS A 163 -7.14 -4.89 -19.28
CA HIS A 163 -8.21 -5.01 -18.29
C HIS A 163 -9.55 -4.48 -18.84
N LYS A 164 -10.60 -5.29 -18.81
CA LYS A 164 -11.93 -4.96 -19.36
C LYS A 164 -12.93 -4.45 -18.31
N GLY A 165 -12.67 -4.71 -17.03
CA GLY A 165 -13.49 -4.25 -15.93
C GLY A 165 -13.42 -2.74 -15.68
N LYS A 166 -14.18 -2.28 -14.71
CA LYS A 166 -14.15 -0.87 -14.27
C LYS A 166 -12.78 -0.53 -13.73
N LYS A 167 -12.25 0.62 -14.13
CA LYS A 167 -11.00 1.19 -13.64
C LYS A 167 -11.31 2.43 -12.82
N PHE A 168 -10.97 2.40 -11.53
CA PHE A 168 -11.12 3.52 -10.62
C PHE A 168 -9.77 4.18 -10.41
N PHE A 169 -9.67 5.46 -10.72
CA PHE A 169 -8.45 6.23 -10.59
C PHE A 169 -8.52 7.12 -9.36
N PHE A 170 -7.38 7.30 -8.68
CA PHE A 170 -7.21 8.25 -7.59
C PHE A 170 -6.11 9.26 -7.88
N ASP A 171 -6.09 10.35 -7.11
CA ASP A 171 -5.10 11.42 -7.25
C ASP A 171 -3.73 10.92 -6.81
N GLU A 172 -2.75 11.15 -7.65
CA GLU A 172 -1.36 10.76 -7.41
C GLU A 172 -0.52 11.92 -6.89
N SER A 173 0.51 11.57 -6.12
CA SER A 173 1.54 12.51 -5.67
C SER A 173 2.64 12.78 -6.72
N TYR A 174 2.61 12.15 -7.89
CA TYR A 174 3.55 12.46 -8.97
C TYR A 174 3.22 13.81 -9.60
N VAL A 175 4.15 14.75 -9.50
CA VAL A 175 3.96 16.15 -9.91
C VAL A 175 3.41 16.32 -11.33
N PHE A 176 3.82 15.44 -12.26
CA PHE A 176 3.36 15.51 -13.64
C PHE A 176 1.90 15.05 -13.79
N ALA A 177 1.54 13.93 -13.18
CA ALA A 177 0.17 13.42 -13.16
C ALA A 177 -0.77 14.37 -12.41
N GLU A 178 -0.37 14.84 -11.23
CA GLU A 178 -1.09 15.83 -10.44
C GLU A 178 -1.42 17.08 -11.27
N LYS A 179 -0.44 17.63 -11.98
CA LYS A 179 -0.66 18.82 -12.82
C LYS A 179 -1.65 18.57 -13.97
N ILE A 180 -1.63 17.38 -14.57
CA ILE A 180 -2.57 17.02 -15.64
C ILE A 180 -3.98 16.93 -15.06
N ILE A 181 -4.15 16.23 -13.93
CA ILE A 181 -5.44 16.05 -13.26
C ILE A 181 -6.00 17.40 -12.82
N LEU A 182 -5.18 18.23 -12.15
CA LEU A 182 -5.60 19.57 -11.70
C LEU A 182 -6.01 20.47 -12.87
N LYS A 183 -5.25 20.47 -13.97
CA LYS A 183 -5.59 21.26 -15.16
C LYS A 183 -6.83 20.76 -15.88
N SER A 184 -7.17 19.48 -15.76
CA SER A 184 -8.40 18.92 -16.34
C SER A 184 -9.66 19.35 -15.58
N GLY A 185 -9.52 19.97 -14.39
CA GLY A 185 -10.64 20.30 -13.51
C GLY A 185 -11.28 19.08 -12.83
N LEU A 186 -10.67 17.91 -12.97
CA LEU A 186 -11.17 16.66 -12.38
C LEU A 186 -10.67 16.52 -10.94
N ARG A 187 -11.51 15.97 -10.09
CA ARG A 187 -11.12 15.48 -8.76
C ARG A 187 -11.39 13.98 -8.73
N TRP A 188 -10.37 13.22 -8.43
CA TRP A 188 -10.47 11.75 -8.45
C TRP A 188 -10.62 11.14 -7.05
N GLY A 189 -10.23 11.87 -6.04
CA GLY A 189 -10.17 11.43 -4.65
C GLY A 189 -8.73 11.06 -4.28
N ASP A 190 -8.28 11.62 -3.16
CA ASP A 190 -6.97 11.36 -2.61
C ASP A 190 -6.95 10.03 -1.87
N VAL A 191 -5.89 9.26 -2.06
CA VAL A 191 -5.56 8.06 -1.29
C VAL A 191 -4.20 8.31 -0.65
N ALA A 192 -4.13 8.24 0.68
CA ALA A 192 -2.87 8.42 1.39
C ALA A 192 -1.98 7.21 1.14
N THR A 193 -0.80 7.43 0.57
CA THR A 193 0.14 6.38 0.22
C THR A 193 1.18 6.20 1.31
N GLY A 194 1.43 4.96 1.70
CA GLY A 194 2.46 4.60 2.67
C GLY A 194 3.67 3.91 2.05
N GLY A 195 3.73 3.87 0.71
CA GLY A 195 4.80 3.23 -0.05
C GLY A 195 4.53 1.77 -0.43
N SER A 196 3.42 1.20 0.01
CA SER A 196 2.95 -0.14 -0.37
C SER A 196 1.52 -0.07 -0.89
N VAL A 197 1.20 -0.86 -1.91
CA VAL A 197 -0.16 -0.96 -2.47
C VAL A 197 -1.20 -1.32 -1.40
N ALA A 198 -0.81 -2.09 -0.39
CA ALA A 198 -1.70 -2.44 0.72
C ALA A 198 -2.02 -1.24 1.63
N THR A 199 -1.10 -0.28 1.76
CA THR A 199 -1.38 0.98 2.47
C THR A 199 -2.37 1.85 1.72
N ASP A 200 -2.31 1.83 0.40
CA ASP A 200 -3.26 2.54 -0.48
C ASP A 200 -4.65 1.92 -0.37
N ALA A 201 -4.74 0.59 -0.38
CA ALA A 201 -5.99 -0.14 -0.19
C ALA A 201 -6.63 0.15 1.19
N PHE A 202 -5.83 0.17 2.26
CA PHE A 202 -6.28 0.56 3.59
C PHE A 202 -6.82 1.98 3.61
N SER A 203 -6.06 2.92 3.03
CA SER A 203 -6.46 4.33 2.95
C SER A 203 -7.78 4.51 2.19
N LEU A 204 -7.98 3.79 1.07
CA LEU A 204 -9.23 3.82 0.34
C LEU A 204 -10.41 3.33 1.18
N LEU A 205 -10.27 2.19 1.88
CA LEU A 205 -11.34 1.66 2.76
C LEU A 205 -11.72 2.66 3.86
N TYR A 206 -10.73 3.32 4.46
CA TYR A 206 -10.96 4.38 5.42
C TYR A 206 -11.71 5.58 4.80
N LYS A 207 -11.28 6.03 3.61
CA LYS A 207 -11.88 7.15 2.88
C LYS A 207 -13.31 6.87 2.40
N ILE A 208 -13.63 5.62 2.07
CA ILE A 208 -15.00 5.18 1.77
C ILE A 208 -15.90 5.26 3.01
N GLY A 209 -15.33 5.31 4.21
CA GLY A 209 -16.05 5.46 5.47
C GLY A 209 -16.24 4.16 6.25
N LEU A 210 -15.54 3.08 5.90
CA LEU A 210 -15.66 1.82 6.63
C LEU A 210 -15.01 1.92 8.01
N LYS A 211 -15.76 1.56 9.05
CA LYS A 211 -15.31 1.67 10.45
C LYS A 211 -14.51 0.47 10.95
N THR A 212 -14.60 -0.67 10.28
CA THR A 212 -13.83 -1.87 10.64
C THR A 212 -13.03 -2.33 9.43
N ILE A 213 -11.71 -2.38 9.58
CA ILE A 213 -10.78 -2.86 8.54
C ILE A 213 -9.97 -4.03 9.10
N ILE A 214 -9.91 -5.12 8.34
CA ILE A 214 -9.12 -6.32 8.66
C ILE A 214 -7.94 -6.38 7.69
N LEU A 215 -6.74 -6.61 8.21
CA LEU A 215 -5.52 -6.81 7.44
C LEU A 215 -5.20 -8.32 7.39
N VAL A 216 -5.03 -8.86 6.20
CA VAL A 216 -4.73 -10.28 5.95
C VAL A 216 -3.49 -10.37 5.07
N GLY A 217 -2.53 -11.23 5.41
CA GLY A 217 -1.30 -11.39 4.63
C GLY A 217 -0.39 -10.16 4.66
N GLN A 218 -0.51 -9.29 5.66
CA GLN A 218 0.28 -8.07 5.82
C GLN A 218 1.45 -8.33 6.78
N ASP A 219 2.31 -9.30 6.45
CA ASP A 219 3.38 -9.77 7.34
C ASP A 219 4.41 -8.68 7.64
N LEU A 220 4.81 -7.89 6.65
CA LEU A 220 5.84 -6.86 6.75
C LEU A 220 7.16 -7.41 7.36
N ALA A 221 7.40 -8.68 7.17
CA ALA A 221 8.53 -9.44 7.68
C ALA A 221 8.80 -10.66 6.79
N LEU A 222 9.90 -11.35 7.02
CA LEU A 222 10.27 -12.58 6.32
C LEU A 222 9.80 -13.79 7.12
N THR A 223 8.53 -14.10 7.03
CA THR A 223 7.95 -15.27 7.71
C THR A 223 8.40 -16.55 7.01
N GLY A 224 9.09 -17.44 7.75
CA GLY A 224 9.64 -18.67 7.17
C GLY A 224 10.65 -18.41 6.05
N ASN A 225 11.44 -17.35 6.14
CA ASN A 225 12.41 -16.90 5.13
C ASN A 225 11.82 -16.61 3.74
N LYS A 226 10.52 -16.27 3.69
CA LYS A 226 9.82 -15.89 2.46
C LYS A 226 9.32 -14.45 2.55
N THR A 227 9.27 -13.76 1.41
CA THR A 227 8.66 -12.43 1.29
C THR A 227 7.20 -12.48 0.92
N HIS A 228 6.78 -13.53 0.21
CA HIS A 228 5.43 -13.65 -0.37
C HIS A 228 4.85 -15.05 -0.19
N ALA A 229 3.52 -15.11 -0.23
CA ALA A 229 2.75 -16.34 -0.20
C ALA A 229 3.01 -17.22 -1.43
N ASP A 230 2.71 -18.51 -1.31
CA ASP A 230 2.81 -19.46 -2.40
C ASP A 230 1.82 -19.10 -3.52
N GLY A 231 2.22 -19.37 -4.76
CA GLY A 231 1.40 -19.07 -5.93
C GLY A 231 1.48 -17.62 -6.43
N THR A 232 2.23 -16.74 -5.78
CA THR A 232 2.55 -15.40 -6.31
C THR A 232 3.56 -15.49 -7.45
N PHE A 233 3.75 -14.39 -8.19
CA PHE A 233 4.83 -14.32 -9.21
C PHE A 233 6.23 -14.29 -8.56
N GLU A 234 6.32 -13.89 -7.30
CA GLU A 234 7.56 -13.72 -6.54
C GLU A 234 7.92 -14.94 -5.69
N GLU A 235 7.13 -16.03 -5.77
CA GLU A 235 7.37 -17.28 -5.04
C GLU A 235 8.76 -17.89 -5.27
N LYS A 236 9.36 -17.63 -6.44
CA LYS A 236 10.65 -18.21 -6.86
C LYS A 236 11.86 -17.36 -6.51
N MET A 237 11.74 -16.42 -5.58
CA MET A 237 12.90 -15.67 -5.13
C MET A 237 13.90 -16.58 -4.40
N PRO A 238 15.22 -16.39 -4.60
CA PRO A 238 16.23 -17.18 -3.89
C PRO A 238 16.13 -16.99 -2.37
N GLU A 239 16.65 -17.95 -1.60
CA GLU A 239 16.78 -17.80 -0.16
C GLU A 239 17.45 -16.47 0.19
N ILE A 240 16.87 -15.77 1.15
CA ILE A 240 17.30 -14.43 1.53
C ILE A 240 18.30 -14.56 2.68
N ASP A 241 19.50 -14.02 2.51
CA ASP A 241 20.44 -13.88 3.62
C ASP A 241 19.96 -12.73 4.55
N THR A 242 19.54 -13.10 5.76
CA THR A 242 18.93 -12.18 6.73
C THR A 242 19.94 -11.55 7.70
N LYS A 243 21.25 -11.75 7.49
CA LYS A 243 22.28 -11.29 8.43
C LYS A 243 22.27 -9.78 8.68
N ASP A 244 21.94 -9.00 7.65
CA ASP A 244 21.90 -7.54 7.69
C ASP A 244 20.50 -6.98 7.89
N TYR A 245 19.52 -7.84 8.22
CA TYR A 245 18.13 -7.42 8.40
C TYR A 245 17.88 -6.96 9.84
N GLU A 246 17.02 -5.96 9.95
CA GLU A 246 16.50 -5.53 11.25
C GLU A 246 15.53 -6.59 11.79
N TRP A 247 15.50 -6.78 13.12
CA TRP A 247 14.61 -7.72 13.77
C TRP A 247 13.54 -6.96 14.56
N VAL A 248 12.30 -7.26 14.27
CA VAL A 248 11.13 -6.65 14.91
C VAL A 248 10.32 -7.70 15.65
N GLU A 249 9.46 -7.26 16.57
CA GLU A 249 8.52 -8.13 17.28
C GLU A 249 7.51 -8.72 16.27
N GLY A 250 7.34 -10.04 16.29
CA GLY A 250 6.39 -10.77 15.43
C GLY A 250 5.02 -10.94 16.09
N ASN A 251 4.02 -11.32 15.32
CA ASN A 251 2.69 -11.63 15.85
C ASN A 251 2.62 -13.00 16.54
N ILE A 252 3.43 -13.95 16.10
CA ILE A 252 3.47 -15.34 16.60
C ILE A 252 4.87 -15.66 17.10
N GLU A 253 5.89 -15.36 16.31
CA GLU A 253 7.29 -15.51 16.70
C GLU A 253 7.72 -14.30 17.52
N GLU A 254 8.59 -14.50 18.53
CA GLU A 254 9.06 -13.41 19.40
C GLU A 254 9.75 -12.30 18.59
N LYS A 255 10.56 -12.69 17.58
CA LYS A 255 11.21 -11.76 16.67
C LYS A 255 11.25 -12.34 15.26
N VAL A 256 11.05 -11.47 14.28
CA VAL A 256 11.10 -11.79 12.85
C VAL A 256 12.00 -10.80 12.12
N PRO A 257 12.77 -11.23 11.12
CA PRO A 257 13.58 -10.33 10.33
C PRO A 257 12.69 -9.52 9.36
N THR A 258 12.96 -8.22 9.27
CA THR A 258 12.25 -7.31 8.37
C THR A 258 13.22 -6.51 7.51
N ARG A 259 12.73 -6.05 6.36
CA ARG A 259 13.46 -5.16 5.46
C ARG A 259 13.16 -3.70 5.83
N THR A 260 14.07 -2.81 5.46
CA THR A 260 13.91 -1.36 5.71
C THR A 260 12.60 -0.80 5.13
N ASP A 261 12.21 -1.23 3.92
CA ASP A 261 10.95 -0.80 3.31
C ASP A 261 9.73 -1.33 4.06
N PHE A 262 9.75 -2.57 4.52
CA PHE A 262 8.68 -3.14 5.35
C PHE A 262 8.54 -2.41 6.69
N HIS A 263 9.66 -2.03 7.30
CA HIS A 263 9.65 -1.23 8.51
C HIS A 263 9.04 0.17 8.28
N VAL A 264 9.30 0.78 7.14
CA VAL A 264 8.65 2.05 6.75
C VAL A 264 7.14 1.87 6.64
N PHE A 265 6.66 0.79 6.01
CA PHE A 265 5.23 0.50 5.88
C PHE A 265 4.58 0.21 7.24
N LEU A 266 5.26 -0.53 8.12
CA LEU A 266 4.81 -0.77 9.50
C LEU A 266 4.61 0.54 10.26
N ASN A 267 5.60 1.42 10.24
CA ASN A 267 5.54 2.72 10.88
C ASN A 267 4.41 3.60 10.31
N TRP A 268 4.16 3.51 9.01
CA TRP A 268 3.03 4.19 8.38
C TRP A 268 1.68 3.67 8.94
N TYR A 269 1.50 2.35 9.03
CA TYR A 269 0.29 1.75 9.61
C TYR A 269 0.07 2.18 11.06
N VAL A 270 1.11 2.10 11.90
CA VAL A 270 1.03 2.50 13.32
C VAL A 270 0.54 3.95 13.45
N ARG A 271 1.13 4.86 12.67
CA ARG A 271 0.74 6.27 12.67
C ARG A 271 -0.68 6.47 12.13
N SER A 272 -0.96 5.93 10.95
CA SER A 272 -2.24 6.16 10.26
C SER A 272 -3.42 5.55 11.02
N ILE A 273 -3.26 4.36 11.60
CA ILE A 273 -4.31 3.74 12.43
C ILE A 273 -4.59 4.59 13.67
N LYS A 274 -3.55 5.14 14.30
CA LYS A 274 -3.73 6.05 15.44
C LYS A 274 -4.51 7.30 15.03
N GLU A 275 -4.11 7.96 13.96
CA GLU A 275 -4.79 9.14 13.42
C GLU A 275 -6.27 8.83 13.05
N CYS A 276 -6.53 7.70 12.40
CA CYS A 276 -7.89 7.28 12.05
C CYS A 276 -8.77 7.09 13.31
N LYS A 277 -8.23 6.48 14.36
CA LYS A 277 -8.94 6.29 15.64
C LYS A 277 -9.25 7.60 16.36
N GLU A 278 -8.39 8.61 16.21
CA GLU A 278 -8.62 9.94 16.78
C GLU A 278 -9.73 10.73 16.04
N HIS A 279 -9.91 10.45 14.74
CA HIS A 279 -10.88 11.18 13.91
C HIS A 279 -12.24 10.50 13.73
N VAL A 280 -12.31 9.17 13.89
CA VAL A 280 -13.53 8.40 13.67
C VAL A 280 -13.86 7.55 14.89
N GLU A 281 -14.93 7.93 15.57
CA GLU A 281 -15.41 7.18 16.74
C GLU A 281 -15.80 5.75 16.35
N GLY A 282 -15.29 4.78 17.12
CA GLY A 282 -15.54 3.36 16.90
C GLY A 282 -14.73 2.74 15.76
N PHE A 283 -13.75 3.46 15.18
CA PHE A 283 -12.86 2.92 14.16
C PHE A 283 -11.98 1.79 14.73
N ARG A 284 -11.96 0.66 14.04
CA ARG A 284 -11.21 -0.53 14.44
C ARG A 284 -10.39 -1.10 13.30
N VAL A 285 -9.17 -1.47 13.63
CA VAL A 285 -8.34 -2.28 12.73
C VAL A 285 -8.01 -3.59 13.42
N ILE A 286 -8.17 -4.68 12.70
CA ILE A 286 -7.86 -6.04 13.17
C ILE A 286 -6.70 -6.54 12.31
N ASN A 287 -5.57 -6.80 12.94
CA ASN A 287 -4.47 -7.50 12.28
C ASN A 287 -4.77 -9.02 12.37
N ALA A 288 -5.15 -9.60 11.23
CA ALA A 288 -5.38 -11.04 11.10
C ALA A 288 -4.19 -11.73 10.39
N THR A 289 -3.04 -11.11 10.41
CA THR A 289 -1.80 -11.65 9.87
C THR A 289 -1.18 -12.64 10.85
N GLU A 290 -0.82 -13.81 10.40
CA GLU A 290 -0.23 -14.89 11.20
C GLU A 290 1.27 -15.10 10.89
N GLY A 291 1.96 -13.99 10.69
CA GLY A 291 3.40 -13.93 10.43
C GLY A 291 4.23 -13.37 11.58
#